data_c8c211df2812304d5cddc2352edf439d
#
_entry.id   c8c211df2812304d5cddc2352edf439d
#
_cell.length_a   1.000
_cell.length_b   1.000
_cell.length_c   1.000
_cell.angle_alpha   90.00
_cell.angle_beta   90.00
_cell.angle_gamma   90.00
#
_symmetry.space_group_name_H-M   'P 1'
#
loop_
_entity.id
_entity.type
_entity.pdbx_description
1 polymer ?
#
loop_
_entity_poly.entity_id
_entity_poly.type
_entity_poly.pdbx_seq_one_letter_code
_entity_poly.pdbx_strand_id
1 'polypeptide(L)'
;MYISQDLSLPGTNMPRLREVSRKDADASVLPVYDALFGDRDPTTDPGTATGTPGNWWSVFALVPQCFAHAVAGFQFYRDKQRKISPKLRELGMTRAGYTRGSQFVFSQHCKSMRAVGFSEAQIEAIPAWASSDLFSPLERAVLAYTDDLVLSGGRVADGTFDVLKANLSDEEILELTYSTCTYEMHATICRALKLEYDDVPERIVEIPAPDQDLQKMDFMRAVDEGKERDD
;
A
#
# COMPACT_ATOMS: atom_id res chain seq x y z
N MET A 1 -5.24 -17.28 -27.24
CA MET A 1 -6.00 -18.34 -26.58
C MET A 1 -5.90 -18.04 -25.08
N TYR A 2 -6.82 -17.22 -24.58
CA TYR A 2 -6.86 -16.83 -23.17
C TYR A 2 -7.33 -18.03 -22.37
N ILE A 3 -6.49 -18.55 -21.50
CA ILE A 3 -6.88 -19.52 -20.49
C ILE A 3 -7.59 -18.71 -19.41
N SER A 4 -8.90 -18.87 -19.29
CA SER A 4 -9.65 -18.40 -18.15
C SER A 4 -9.15 -19.19 -16.94
N GLN A 5 -8.24 -18.61 -16.16
CA GLN A 5 -7.93 -19.13 -14.84
C GLN A 5 -9.14 -18.87 -13.96
N ASP A 6 -9.67 -19.96 -13.47
CA ASP A 6 -10.68 -20.00 -12.41
C ASP A 6 -10.14 -19.21 -11.21
N LEU A 7 -10.66 -17.99 -10.99
CA LEU A 7 -10.31 -17.15 -9.84
C LEU A 7 -11.03 -17.67 -8.58
N SER A 8 -10.90 -18.96 -8.31
CA SER A 8 -11.08 -19.44 -6.94
C SER A 8 -9.97 -18.81 -6.12
N LEU A 9 -10.34 -17.99 -5.13
CA LEU A 9 -9.42 -17.43 -4.15
C LEU A 9 -8.46 -18.54 -3.69
N PRO A 10 -7.12 -18.36 -3.81
CA PRO A 10 -6.19 -19.36 -3.32
C PRO A 10 -6.53 -19.62 -1.85
N GLY A 11 -6.48 -20.87 -1.45
CA GLY A 11 -6.92 -21.37 -0.15
C GLY A 11 -6.51 -20.44 0.97
N THR A 12 -7.43 -20.21 1.88
CA THR A 12 -7.41 -19.25 2.99
C THR A 12 -5.99 -19.04 3.54
N ASN A 13 -5.38 -17.95 3.12
CA ASN A 13 -4.05 -17.60 3.58
C ASN A 13 -4.15 -17.24 5.07
N MET A 14 -3.75 -18.17 5.93
CA MET A 14 -3.76 -17.97 7.37
C MET A 14 -2.56 -17.14 7.77
N PRO A 15 -2.75 -15.95 8.37
CA PRO A 15 -1.64 -15.19 8.90
C PRO A 15 -0.88 -15.99 9.97
N ARG A 16 0.40 -15.67 10.16
CA ARG A 16 1.24 -16.33 11.19
C ARG A 16 0.82 -16.00 12.62
N LEU A 17 0.06 -14.93 12.81
CA LEU A 17 -0.48 -14.51 14.09
C LEU A 17 -2.00 -14.69 14.10
N ARG A 18 -2.57 -14.85 15.31
CA ARG A 18 -4.01 -14.90 15.46
C ARG A 18 -4.66 -13.61 15.04
N GLU A 19 -5.83 -13.69 14.53
CA GLU A 19 -6.71 -12.57 14.24
C GLU A 19 -7.57 -12.21 15.45
N VAL A 20 -7.95 -10.95 15.57
CA VAL A 20 -8.85 -10.43 16.62
C VAL A 20 -10.24 -10.29 16.06
N SER A 21 -11.18 -11.06 16.63
CA SER A 21 -12.60 -10.96 16.26
C SER A 21 -13.21 -9.63 16.70
N ARG A 22 -14.32 -9.23 16.08
CA ARG A 22 -15.03 -8.01 16.48
C ARG A 22 -15.39 -7.99 17.97
N LYS A 23 -15.85 -9.09 18.52
CA LYS A 23 -16.24 -9.18 19.94
C LYS A 23 -15.08 -9.05 20.92
N ASP A 24 -13.86 -9.36 20.49
CA ASP A 24 -12.64 -9.34 21.29
C ASP A 24 -11.77 -8.10 21.00
N ALA A 25 -12.20 -7.26 20.06
CA ALA A 25 -11.48 -6.05 19.68
C ALA A 25 -11.58 -4.96 20.75
N ASP A 26 -10.47 -4.24 20.95
CA ASP A 26 -10.46 -3.03 21.76
C ASP A 26 -11.42 -1.98 21.19
N ALA A 27 -12.05 -1.18 22.05
CA ALA A 27 -13.00 -0.15 21.65
C ALA A 27 -12.41 0.86 20.64
N SER A 28 -11.11 1.13 20.71
CA SER A 28 -10.42 2.04 19.77
C SER A 28 -10.26 1.48 18.36
N VAL A 29 -10.40 0.16 18.18
CA VAL A 29 -10.30 -0.52 16.88
C VAL A 29 -11.65 -0.55 16.16
N LEU A 30 -12.76 -0.60 16.91
CA LEU A 30 -14.11 -0.81 16.39
C LEU A 30 -14.52 0.20 15.30
N PRO A 31 -14.23 1.50 15.40
CA PRO A 31 -14.59 2.46 14.34
C PRO A 31 -13.97 2.10 12.97
N VAL A 32 -12.77 1.55 12.96
CA VAL A 32 -12.11 1.11 11.73
C VAL A 32 -12.73 -0.18 11.21
N TYR A 33 -13.09 -1.11 12.11
CA TYR A 33 -13.83 -2.31 11.73
C TYR A 33 -15.19 -1.98 11.13
N ASP A 34 -15.92 -1.03 11.71
CA ASP A 34 -17.20 -0.56 11.19
C ASP A 34 -17.05 0.01 9.77
N ALA A 35 -16.03 0.82 9.55
CA ALA A 35 -15.74 1.41 8.24
C ALA A 35 -15.37 0.36 7.16
N LEU A 36 -14.64 -0.69 7.54
CA LEU A 36 -14.11 -1.68 6.59
C LEU A 36 -15.04 -2.87 6.37
N PHE A 37 -15.69 -3.33 7.42
CA PHE A 37 -16.43 -4.59 7.44
C PHE A 37 -17.92 -4.40 7.71
N GLY A 38 -18.38 -3.19 8.06
CA GLY A 38 -19.73 -2.95 8.56
C GLY A 38 -19.98 -3.77 9.82
N ASP A 39 -21.12 -4.45 9.91
CA ASP A 39 -21.48 -5.30 11.04
C ASP A 39 -20.81 -6.68 11.03
N ARG A 40 -20.05 -7.02 9.98
CA ARG A 40 -19.39 -8.31 9.83
C ARG A 40 -18.23 -8.48 10.84
N ASP A 41 -17.98 -9.71 11.24
CA ASP A 41 -16.75 -10.09 11.96
C ASP A 41 -15.66 -10.44 10.95
N PRO A 42 -14.50 -9.72 10.92
CA PRO A 42 -13.46 -9.98 9.93
C PRO A 42 -12.86 -11.38 9.98
N THR A 43 -12.98 -12.08 11.12
CA THR A 43 -12.40 -13.41 11.28
C THR A 43 -13.30 -14.52 10.75
N THR A 44 -14.60 -14.30 10.62
CA THR A 44 -15.58 -15.28 10.14
C THR A 44 -16.23 -14.91 8.82
N ASP A 45 -16.28 -13.64 8.49
CA ASP A 45 -16.80 -13.10 7.23
C ASP A 45 -15.83 -12.04 6.68
N PRO A 46 -14.65 -12.47 6.18
CA PRO A 46 -13.58 -11.58 5.72
C PRO A 46 -13.93 -10.88 4.41
N GLY A 47 -13.06 -9.98 4.00
CA GLY A 47 -13.15 -9.28 2.73
C GLY A 47 -13.41 -7.80 2.87
N THR A 48 -12.60 -7.00 2.17
CA THR A 48 -12.70 -5.55 2.10
C THR A 48 -13.15 -5.09 0.72
N ALA A 49 -13.57 -3.84 0.60
CA ALA A 49 -13.96 -3.24 -0.68
C ALA A 49 -12.81 -3.23 -1.70
N THR A 50 -11.56 -3.27 -1.26
CA THR A 50 -10.39 -3.35 -2.14
C THR A 50 -10.07 -4.76 -2.63
N GLY A 51 -10.89 -5.76 -2.26
CA GLY A 51 -10.74 -7.14 -2.67
C GLY A 51 -9.69 -7.91 -1.87
N THR A 52 -9.28 -7.40 -0.70
CA THR A 52 -8.34 -8.09 0.19
C THR A 52 -9.09 -8.88 1.27
N PRO A 53 -8.50 -9.94 1.86
CA PRO A 53 -9.07 -10.63 3.00
C PRO A 53 -9.36 -9.72 4.19
N GLY A 54 -8.49 -8.73 4.44
CA GLY A 54 -8.62 -7.80 5.56
C GLY A 54 -7.94 -8.29 6.84
N ASN A 55 -7.15 -9.36 6.76
CA ASN A 55 -6.48 -9.91 7.94
C ASN A 55 -5.29 -9.06 8.43
N TRP A 56 -4.82 -8.09 7.66
CA TRP A 56 -3.93 -7.06 8.16
C TRP A 56 -4.55 -6.34 9.35
N TRP A 57 -5.82 -5.95 9.22
CA TRP A 57 -6.55 -5.20 10.24
C TRP A 57 -6.79 -6.03 11.50
N SER A 58 -7.25 -7.27 11.33
CA SER A 58 -7.53 -8.17 12.45
C SER A 58 -6.27 -8.63 13.18
N VAL A 59 -5.13 -8.73 12.51
CA VAL A 59 -3.85 -9.02 13.15
C VAL A 59 -3.27 -7.80 13.87
N PHE A 60 -3.30 -6.61 13.26
CA PHE A 60 -2.82 -5.39 13.91
C PHE A 60 -3.65 -5.00 15.14
N ALA A 61 -4.92 -5.38 15.20
CA ALA A 61 -5.80 -5.20 16.36
C ALA A 61 -5.32 -5.95 17.62
N LEU A 62 -4.35 -6.87 17.51
CA LEU A 62 -3.67 -7.49 18.66
C LEU A 62 -3.00 -6.47 19.57
N VAL A 63 -2.53 -5.35 19.00
CA VAL A 63 -1.85 -4.27 19.70
C VAL A 63 -2.48 -2.95 19.27
N PRO A 64 -3.52 -2.46 19.99
CA PRO A 64 -4.28 -1.27 19.59
C PRO A 64 -3.40 -0.03 19.33
N GLN A 65 -2.31 0.14 20.07
CA GLN A 65 -1.38 1.26 19.89
C GLN A 65 -0.61 1.13 18.55
N CYS A 66 -0.19 -0.08 18.14
CA CYS A 66 0.42 -0.31 16.81
C CYS A 66 -0.60 -0.06 15.72
N PHE A 67 -1.84 -0.52 15.91
CA PHE A 67 -2.95 -0.28 14.99
C PHE A 67 -3.18 1.22 14.77
N ALA A 68 -3.36 1.98 15.86
CA ALA A 68 -3.58 3.42 15.81
C ALA A 68 -2.42 4.17 15.14
N HIS A 69 -1.18 3.80 15.45
CA HIS A 69 0.01 4.38 14.84
C HIS A 69 0.07 4.12 13.32
N ALA A 70 -0.24 2.90 12.88
CA ALA A 70 -0.25 2.57 11.47
C ALA A 70 -1.36 3.33 10.72
N VAL A 71 -2.56 3.42 11.31
CA VAL A 71 -3.69 4.21 10.76
C VAL A 71 -3.30 5.69 10.64
N ALA A 72 -2.66 6.27 11.67
CA ALA A 72 -2.15 7.65 11.61
C ALA A 72 -1.11 7.84 10.50
N GLY A 73 -0.26 6.85 10.25
CA GLY A 73 0.68 6.85 9.12
C GLY A 73 -0.03 6.87 7.76
N PHE A 74 -1.11 6.11 7.60
CA PHE A 74 -1.93 6.16 6.38
C PHE A 74 -2.61 7.51 6.19
N GLN A 75 -3.13 8.10 7.25
CA GLN A 75 -3.73 9.44 7.22
C GLN A 75 -2.69 10.50 6.85
N PHE A 76 -1.46 10.40 7.36
CA PHE A 76 -0.40 11.33 7.06
C PHE A 76 -0.14 11.48 5.56
N TYR A 77 0.13 10.41 4.84
CA TYR A 77 0.48 10.53 3.42
C TYR A 77 -0.70 10.93 2.53
N ARG A 78 -1.93 10.77 3.01
CA ARG A 78 -3.16 11.14 2.30
C ARG A 78 -3.61 12.58 2.54
N ASP A 79 -3.06 13.22 3.56
CA ASP A 79 -3.38 14.59 3.90
C ASP A 79 -3.12 15.51 2.71
N LYS A 80 -4.11 16.34 2.37
CA LYS A 80 -4.04 17.29 1.25
C LYS A 80 -2.99 18.39 1.45
N GLN A 81 -2.46 18.56 2.66
CA GLN A 81 -1.39 19.50 2.98
C GLN A 81 0.01 18.98 2.60
N ARG A 82 0.11 17.73 2.13
CA ARG A 82 1.40 17.20 1.66
C ARG A 82 1.90 18.00 0.47
N LYS A 83 3.21 18.33 0.50
CA LYS A 83 3.88 19.09 -0.56
C LYS A 83 4.23 18.19 -1.73
N ILE A 84 4.71 16.98 -1.46
CA ILE A 84 5.02 16.00 -2.51
C ILE A 84 3.79 15.68 -3.35
N SER A 85 3.94 15.69 -4.67
CA SER A 85 2.84 15.35 -5.55
C SER A 85 2.34 13.93 -5.30
N PRO A 86 1.01 13.69 -5.28
CA PRO A 86 0.46 12.35 -5.14
C PRO A 86 1.04 11.36 -6.14
N LYS A 87 1.32 11.82 -7.37
CA LYS A 87 1.89 10.99 -8.43
C LYS A 87 3.27 10.44 -8.07
N LEU A 88 4.20 11.29 -7.65
CA LEU A 88 5.55 10.87 -7.28
C LEU A 88 5.56 10.01 -6.01
N ARG A 89 4.70 10.33 -5.05
CA ARG A 89 4.53 9.54 -3.83
C ARG A 89 4.06 8.11 -4.14
N GLU A 90 2.99 7.96 -4.95
CA GLU A 90 2.48 6.63 -5.32
C GLU A 90 3.52 5.83 -6.12
N LEU A 91 4.30 6.50 -6.97
CA LEU A 91 5.38 5.87 -7.71
C LEU A 91 6.42 5.24 -6.77
N GLY A 92 6.88 5.98 -5.76
CA GLY A 92 7.83 5.47 -4.76
C GLY A 92 7.25 4.32 -3.94
N MET A 93 6.02 4.46 -3.43
CA MET A 93 5.36 3.44 -2.63
C MET A 93 5.09 2.14 -3.42
N THR A 94 4.65 2.25 -4.68
CA THR A 94 4.43 1.09 -5.56
C THR A 94 5.74 0.35 -5.82
N ARG A 95 6.80 1.08 -6.16
CA ARG A 95 8.12 0.47 -6.40
C ARG A 95 8.67 -0.17 -5.14
N ALA A 96 8.52 0.44 -3.96
CA ALA A 96 8.93 -0.14 -2.69
C ALA A 96 8.21 -1.48 -2.42
N GLY A 97 6.90 -1.55 -2.64
CA GLY A 97 6.14 -2.78 -2.53
C GLY A 97 6.63 -3.88 -3.44
N TYR A 98 6.86 -3.56 -4.73
CA TYR A 98 7.42 -4.51 -5.70
C TYR A 98 8.81 -4.99 -5.28
N THR A 99 9.69 -4.07 -4.95
CA THR A 99 11.10 -4.34 -4.64
C THR A 99 11.26 -5.21 -3.39
N ARG A 100 10.39 -5.02 -2.38
CA ARG A 100 10.30 -5.90 -1.20
C ARG A 100 9.56 -7.21 -1.48
N GLY A 101 8.99 -7.37 -2.66
CA GLY A 101 8.25 -8.57 -3.04
C GLY A 101 6.95 -8.74 -2.26
N SER A 102 6.30 -7.65 -1.86
CA SER A 102 4.98 -7.70 -1.24
C SER A 102 3.90 -7.67 -2.32
N GLN A 103 3.24 -8.81 -2.49
CA GLN A 103 2.10 -8.97 -3.40
C GLN A 103 0.96 -8.03 -3.02
N PHE A 104 0.72 -7.89 -1.71
CA PHE A 104 -0.33 -7.02 -1.18
C PHE A 104 -0.04 -5.54 -1.45
N VAL A 105 1.11 -5.02 -0.97
CA VAL A 105 1.45 -3.59 -1.11
C VAL A 105 1.52 -3.21 -2.59
N PHE A 106 2.18 -4.00 -3.42
CA PHE A 106 2.26 -3.73 -4.85
C PHE A 106 0.88 -3.60 -5.48
N SER A 107 -0.01 -4.61 -5.27
CA SER A 107 -1.35 -4.61 -5.88
C SER A 107 -2.21 -3.44 -5.43
N GLN A 108 -2.16 -3.04 -4.14
CA GLN A 108 -2.92 -1.89 -3.66
C GLN A 108 -2.42 -0.58 -4.29
N HIS A 109 -1.11 -0.41 -4.41
CA HIS A 109 -0.54 0.82 -4.96
C HIS A 109 -0.60 0.90 -6.49
N CYS A 110 -0.71 -0.20 -7.24
CA CYS A 110 -1.09 -0.17 -8.66
C CYS A 110 -2.44 0.52 -8.86
N LYS A 111 -3.43 0.23 -7.99
CA LYS A 111 -4.74 0.90 -8.01
C LYS A 111 -4.62 2.40 -7.72
N SER A 112 -3.82 2.76 -6.72
CA SER A 112 -3.55 4.16 -6.38
C SER A 112 -2.81 4.88 -7.51
N MET A 113 -1.89 4.25 -8.21
CA MET A 113 -1.23 4.81 -9.39
C MET A 113 -2.23 5.18 -10.48
N ARG A 114 -3.23 4.34 -10.76
CA ARG A 114 -4.32 4.66 -11.71
C ARG A 114 -5.08 5.90 -11.25
N ALA A 115 -5.43 5.95 -9.97
CA ALA A 115 -6.17 7.08 -9.39
C ALA A 115 -5.44 8.42 -9.51
N VAL A 116 -4.10 8.41 -9.52
CA VAL A 116 -3.28 9.63 -9.70
C VAL A 116 -2.81 9.84 -11.15
N GLY A 117 -3.32 9.07 -12.11
CA GLY A 117 -3.17 9.32 -13.55
C GLY A 117 -1.97 8.66 -14.22
N PHE A 118 -1.45 7.56 -13.69
CA PHE A 118 -0.53 6.71 -14.44
C PHE A 118 -1.29 5.84 -15.45
N SER A 119 -0.67 5.61 -16.62
CA SER A 119 -1.19 4.68 -17.61
C SER A 119 -0.92 3.23 -17.23
N GLU A 120 -1.72 2.30 -17.76
CA GLU A 120 -1.49 0.86 -17.59
C GLU A 120 -0.07 0.46 -18.01
N ALA A 121 0.41 0.98 -19.14
CA ALA A 121 1.76 0.70 -19.62
C ALA A 121 2.85 1.14 -18.63
N GLN A 122 2.66 2.27 -17.93
CA GLN A 122 3.59 2.70 -16.86
C GLN A 122 3.53 1.78 -15.65
N ILE A 123 2.34 1.34 -15.25
CA ILE A 123 2.16 0.42 -14.11
C ILE A 123 2.81 -0.93 -14.43
N GLU A 124 2.56 -1.48 -15.61
CA GLU A 124 3.18 -2.72 -16.10
C GLU A 124 4.71 -2.61 -16.21
N ALA A 125 5.24 -1.41 -16.43
CA ALA A 125 6.68 -1.17 -16.55
C ALA A 125 7.39 -1.05 -15.18
N ILE A 126 6.68 -0.88 -14.04
CA ILE A 126 7.30 -0.75 -12.72
C ILE A 126 8.33 -1.85 -12.40
N PRO A 127 8.07 -3.14 -12.68
CA PRO A 127 9.03 -4.20 -12.45
C PRO A 127 10.38 -4.00 -13.16
N ALA A 128 10.35 -3.47 -14.37
CA ALA A 128 11.51 -3.31 -15.25
C ALA A 128 11.72 -1.84 -15.68
N TRP A 129 11.41 -0.90 -14.80
CA TRP A 129 11.39 0.53 -15.08
C TRP A 129 12.68 1.07 -15.72
N ALA A 130 13.83 0.51 -15.33
CA ALA A 130 15.14 0.97 -15.81
C ALA A 130 15.33 0.78 -17.32
N SER A 131 14.66 -0.22 -17.93
CA SER A 131 14.66 -0.49 -19.37
C SER A 131 13.47 0.12 -20.11
N SER A 132 12.62 0.92 -19.45
CA SER A 132 11.45 1.58 -20.01
C SER A 132 11.73 3.05 -20.28
N ASP A 133 11.17 3.59 -21.35
CA ASP A 133 11.20 5.02 -21.73
C ASP A 133 9.90 5.77 -21.35
N LEU A 134 8.97 5.09 -20.62
CA LEU A 134 7.67 5.63 -20.25
C LEU A 134 7.72 6.62 -19.08
N PHE A 135 8.84 6.73 -18.39
CA PHE A 135 9.00 7.58 -17.22
C PHE A 135 9.84 8.81 -17.54
N SER A 136 9.38 9.98 -17.08
CA SER A 136 10.14 11.24 -17.16
C SER A 136 11.45 11.15 -16.38
N PRO A 137 12.41 12.07 -16.61
CA PRO A 137 13.67 12.09 -15.84
C PRO A 137 13.47 12.14 -14.33
N LEU A 138 12.48 12.91 -13.84
CA LEU A 138 12.18 13.00 -12.41
C LEU A 138 11.54 11.71 -11.89
N GLU A 139 10.59 11.11 -12.62
CA GLU A 139 10.00 9.82 -12.25
C GLU A 139 11.05 8.71 -12.21
N ARG A 140 12.00 8.70 -13.14
CA ARG A 140 13.14 7.76 -13.12
C ARG A 140 14.05 7.98 -11.91
N ALA A 141 14.30 9.25 -11.52
CA ALA A 141 15.07 9.57 -10.31
C ALA A 141 14.35 9.07 -9.04
N VAL A 142 13.01 9.22 -8.96
CA VAL A 142 12.21 8.69 -7.85
C VAL A 142 12.28 7.16 -7.79
N LEU A 143 12.23 6.47 -8.93
CA LEU A 143 12.35 5.01 -8.99
C LEU A 143 13.75 4.54 -8.58
N ALA A 144 14.81 5.20 -9.07
CA ALA A 144 16.19 4.91 -8.67
C ALA A 144 16.41 5.18 -7.17
N TYR A 145 15.92 6.30 -6.69
CA TYR A 145 15.95 6.65 -5.27
C TYR A 145 15.25 5.61 -4.39
N THR A 146 14.09 5.12 -4.83
CA THR A 146 13.37 4.05 -4.14
C THR A 146 14.19 2.76 -4.10
N ASP A 147 14.84 2.38 -5.21
CA ASP A 147 15.72 1.21 -5.23
C ASP A 147 16.91 1.38 -4.28
N ASP A 148 17.52 2.56 -4.22
CA ASP A 148 18.60 2.87 -3.28
C ASP A 148 18.13 2.79 -1.81
N LEU A 149 16.93 3.29 -1.50
CA LEU A 149 16.34 3.17 -0.16
C LEU A 149 16.14 1.71 0.22
N VAL A 150 15.51 0.93 -0.67
CA VAL A 150 15.00 -0.41 -0.34
C VAL A 150 16.06 -1.51 -0.51
N LEU A 151 16.83 -1.47 -1.60
CA LEU A 151 17.82 -2.52 -1.92
C LEU A 151 19.21 -2.23 -1.34
N SER A 152 19.55 -0.94 -1.23
CA SER A 152 20.88 -0.52 -0.77
C SER A 152 20.88 -0.04 0.69
N GLY A 153 19.75 -0.17 1.39
CA GLY A 153 19.63 0.23 2.80
C GLY A 153 19.85 1.74 3.00
N GLY A 154 19.33 2.56 2.08
CA GLY A 154 19.40 4.01 2.14
C GLY A 154 20.73 4.61 1.68
N ARG A 155 21.61 3.83 1.04
CA ARG A 155 22.83 4.35 0.40
C ARG A 155 22.48 4.90 -0.97
N VAL A 156 22.10 6.18 -1.00
CA VAL A 156 21.66 6.87 -2.20
C VAL A 156 22.86 7.37 -2.99
N ALA A 157 22.86 7.13 -4.31
CA ALA A 157 23.87 7.69 -5.20
C ALA A 157 23.70 9.22 -5.31
N ASP A 158 24.82 9.98 -5.19
CA ASP A 158 24.78 11.44 -5.24
C ASP A 158 24.09 11.96 -6.50
N GLY A 159 24.39 11.37 -7.66
CA GLY A 159 23.74 11.78 -8.92
C GLY A 159 22.23 11.57 -8.95
N THR A 160 21.70 10.54 -8.27
CA THR A 160 20.25 10.35 -8.10
C THR A 160 19.68 11.47 -7.22
N PHE A 161 20.34 11.74 -6.10
CA PHE A 161 19.91 12.76 -5.16
C PHE A 161 19.97 14.17 -5.75
N ASP A 162 20.98 14.48 -6.56
CA ASP A 162 21.11 15.76 -7.27
C ASP A 162 19.92 16.03 -8.19
N VAL A 163 19.42 15.01 -8.90
CA VAL A 163 18.21 15.15 -9.73
C VAL A 163 16.99 15.48 -8.88
N LEU A 164 16.82 14.82 -7.72
CA LEU A 164 15.72 15.16 -6.80
C LEU A 164 15.84 16.60 -6.31
N LYS A 165 17.03 17.02 -5.85
CA LYS A 165 17.29 18.38 -5.36
C LYS A 165 17.07 19.46 -6.41
N ALA A 166 17.33 19.16 -7.67
CA ALA A 166 17.09 20.09 -8.77
C ALA A 166 15.60 20.31 -9.09
N ASN A 167 14.72 19.39 -8.67
CA ASN A 167 13.31 19.40 -9.06
C ASN A 167 12.32 19.46 -7.89
N LEU A 168 12.76 19.18 -6.67
CA LEU A 168 11.91 19.07 -5.47
C LEU A 168 12.50 19.91 -4.33
N SER A 169 11.64 20.45 -3.49
CA SER A 169 12.04 21.07 -2.22
C SER A 169 12.51 20.04 -1.21
N ASP A 170 13.17 20.49 -0.14
CA ASP A 170 13.62 19.62 0.94
C ASP A 170 12.45 18.92 1.63
N GLU A 171 11.33 19.64 1.76
CA GLU A 171 10.11 19.06 2.36
C GLU A 171 9.48 17.98 1.47
N GLU A 172 9.44 18.19 0.15
CA GLU A 172 8.94 17.19 -0.79
C GLU A 172 9.81 15.93 -0.78
N ILE A 173 11.15 16.10 -0.74
CA ILE A 173 12.08 14.97 -0.64
C ILE A 173 11.88 14.24 0.69
N LEU A 174 11.71 14.95 1.80
CA LEU A 174 11.48 14.35 3.11
C LEU A 174 10.16 13.57 3.12
N GLU A 175 9.07 14.14 2.60
CA GLU A 175 7.76 13.47 2.51
C GLU A 175 7.81 12.23 1.60
N LEU A 176 8.51 12.30 0.46
CA LEU A 176 8.74 11.17 -0.43
C LEU A 176 9.51 10.05 0.28
N THR A 177 10.62 10.42 0.93
CA THR A 177 11.46 9.46 1.68
C THR A 177 10.65 8.76 2.77
N TYR A 178 9.96 9.54 3.61
CA TYR A 178 9.18 9.02 4.72
C TYR A 178 8.06 8.08 4.25
N SER A 179 7.31 8.47 3.23
CA SER A 179 6.23 7.66 2.67
C SER A 179 6.77 6.36 2.05
N THR A 180 7.85 6.45 1.28
CA THR A 180 8.49 5.27 0.66
C THR A 180 8.98 4.28 1.71
N CYS A 181 9.69 4.75 2.75
CA CYS A 181 10.19 3.92 3.85
C CYS A 181 9.06 3.34 4.71
N THR A 182 7.95 4.08 4.89
CA THR A 182 6.76 3.55 5.58
C THR A 182 6.20 2.34 4.82
N TYR A 183 6.12 2.41 3.50
CA TYR A 183 5.62 1.29 2.69
C TYR A 183 6.62 0.16 2.50
N GLU A 184 7.92 0.44 2.55
CA GLU A 184 8.95 -0.59 2.69
C GLU A 184 8.76 -1.39 3.98
N MET A 185 8.57 -0.70 5.11
CA MET A 185 8.26 -1.33 6.41
C MET A 185 6.98 -2.15 6.33
N HIS A 186 5.90 -1.61 5.75
CA HIS A 186 4.64 -2.32 5.57
C HIS A 186 4.81 -3.59 4.74
N ALA A 187 5.48 -3.50 3.60
CA ALA A 187 5.76 -4.65 2.75
C ALA A 187 6.53 -5.74 3.50
N THR A 188 7.53 -5.34 4.29
CA THR A 188 8.32 -6.26 5.12
C THR A 188 7.45 -6.96 6.18
N ILE A 189 6.58 -6.21 6.88
CA ILE A 189 5.66 -6.75 7.89
C ILE A 189 4.67 -7.72 7.26
N CYS A 190 4.02 -7.34 6.15
CA CYS A 190 3.03 -8.16 5.47
C CYS A 190 3.63 -9.51 5.04
N ARG A 191 4.81 -9.51 4.45
CA ARG A 191 5.52 -10.74 4.09
C ARG A 191 5.92 -11.57 5.31
N ALA A 192 6.49 -10.93 6.33
CA ALA A 192 6.94 -11.62 7.53
C ALA A 192 5.81 -12.33 8.27
N LEU A 193 4.62 -11.74 8.28
CA LEU A 193 3.44 -12.24 8.98
C LEU A 193 2.45 -12.96 8.07
N LYS A 194 2.71 -13.03 6.76
CA LYS A 194 1.84 -13.60 5.72
C LYS A 194 0.45 -12.96 5.73
N LEU A 195 0.42 -11.64 5.70
CA LEU A 195 -0.83 -10.88 5.70
C LEU A 195 -1.34 -10.69 4.27
N GLU A 196 -2.64 -10.60 4.15
CA GLU A 196 -3.35 -10.36 2.90
C GLU A 196 -2.94 -11.37 1.81
N TYR A 197 -2.27 -10.94 0.76
CA TYR A 197 -1.80 -11.78 -0.34
C TYR A 197 -0.31 -12.18 -0.21
N ASP A 198 0.34 -11.93 0.93
CA ASP A 198 1.79 -12.06 1.05
C ASP A 198 2.29 -13.45 1.49
N ASP A 199 1.48 -14.50 1.29
CA ASP A 199 1.92 -15.91 1.37
C ASP A 199 2.19 -16.50 -0.02
N VAL A 200 2.87 -15.77 -0.88
CA VAL A 200 3.21 -16.23 -2.23
C VAL A 200 4.72 -16.35 -2.39
N PRO A 201 5.24 -17.49 -2.83
CA PRO A 201 6.65 -17.68 -3.16
C PRO A 201 6.99 -17.17 -4.56
N GLU A 202 6.00 -16.83 -5.36
CA GLU A 202 6.09 -16.58 -6.79
C GLU A 202 6.41 -15.11 -7.11
N ARG A 203 6.57 -14.85 -8.42
CA ARG A 203 6.78 -13.50 -8.93
C ARG A 203 5.60 -12.60 -8.56
N ILE A 204 5.92 -11.39 -8.09
CA ILE A 204 4.92 -10.37 -7.75
C ILE A 204 4.24 -9.87 -9.04
N VAL A 205 2.93 -9.97 -9.05
CA VAL A 205 2.04 -9.47 -10.11
C VAL A 205 0.88 -8.72 -9.46
N GLU A 206 0.22 -7.86 -10.21
CA GLU A 206 -0.96 -7.19 -9.66
C GLU A 206 -2.11 -8.18 -9.49
N ILE A 207 -2.77 -8.13 -8.31
CA ILE A 207 -4.07 -8.75 -8.08
C ILE A 207 -5.13 -7.67 -8.24
N PRO A 208 -5.97 -7.74 -9.28
CA PRO A 208 -6.98 -6.72 -9.53
C PRO A 208 -8.06 -6.71 -8.44
N ALA A 209 -8.66 -5.54 -8.19
CA ALA A 209 -9.84 -5.47 -7.34
C ALA A 209 -11.04 -6.12 -8.04
N PRO A 210 -11.98 -6.72 -7.29
CA PRO A 210 -13.20 -7.30 -7.85
C PRO A 210 -14.09 -6.26 -8.55
N ASP A 211 -14.11 -5.04 -8.03
CA ASP A 211 -14.80 -3.88 -8.60
C ASP A 211 -13.75 -2.82 -8.90
N GLN A 212 -13.68 -2.36 -10.16
CA GLN A 212 -12.70 -1.35 -10.59
C GLN A 212 -13.12 0.08 -10.25
N ASP A 213 -14.15 0.27 -9.42
CA ASP A 213 -14.55 1.58 -8.94
C ASP A 213 -13.51 2.14 -7.95
N LEU A 214 -12.62 2.99 -8.47
CA LEU A 214 -11.54 3.60 -7.70
C LEU A 214 -12.03 4.45 -6.51
N GLN A 215 -13.28 4.95 -6.55
CA GLN A 215 -13.85 5.72 -5.44
C GLN A 215 -14.23 4.83 -4.26
N LYS A 216 -14.67 3.60 -4.53
CA LYS A 216 -14.97 2.61 -3.47
C LYS A 216 -13.70 2.01 -2.87
N MET A 217 -12.56 2.15 -3.54
CA MET A 217 -11.29 1.59 -3.06
C MET A 217 -10.59 2.48 -2.02
N ASP A 218 -11.09 3.68 -1.78
CA ASP A 218 -10.58 4.55 -0.73
C ASP A 218 -11.23 4.23 0.64
N PHE A 219 -10.77 3.12 1.24
CA PHE A 219 -11.29 2.67 2.54
C PHE A 219 -11.00 3.65 3.69
N MET A 220 -9.88 4.41 3.61
CA MET A 220 -9.56 5.41 4.63
C MET A 220 -10.51 6.59 4.61
N ARG A 221 -11.16 6.87 3.47
CA ARG A 221 -12.21 7.86 3.38
C ARG A 221 -13.38 7.53 4.33
N ALA A 222 -13.78 6.26 4.40
CA ALA A 222 -14.83 5.83 5.31
C ALA A 222 -14.43 5.99 6.79
N VAL A 223 -13.13 5.81 7.11
CA VAL A 223 -12.59 6.05 8.45
C VAL A 223 -12.60 7.54 8.79
N ASP A 224 -12.26 8.41 7.85
CA ASP A 224 -12.23 9.86 8.04
C ASP A 224 -13.66 10.44 8.16
N GLU A 225 -14.61 9.99 7.31
CA GLU A 225 -16.01 10.39 7.36
C GLU A 225 -16.73 9.93 8.66
N GLY A 226 -16.26 8.83 9.27
CA GLY A 226 -16.76 8.36 10.58
C GLY A 226 -16.40 9.30 11.71
N LYS A 227 -15.20 9.88 11.69
CA LYS A 227 -14.72 10.82 12.72
C LYS A 227 -15.43 12.19 12.70
N GLU A 228 -15.87 12.65 11.51
CA GLU A 228 -16.61 13.93 11.38
C GLU A 228 -18.06 13.86 11.89
N ARG A 229 -18.57 12.66 12.19
CA ARG A 229 -19.93 12.47 12.73
C ARG A 229 -19.98 12.41 14.26
N ASP A 230 -18.84 12.22 14.90
CA ASP A 230 -18.73 12.09 16.36
C ASP A 230 -18.23 13.41 17.03
N ASP A 231 -17.94 14.48 16.24
CA ASP A 231 -17.66 15.84 16.69
C ASP A 231 -18.90 16.75 16.49
#